data_7d003ba4c5a67828eccaba583e9c4d59
#
_entry.id   7d003ba4c5a67828eccaba583e9c4d59
#
_cell.length_a   1.000
_cell.length_b   1.000
_cell.length_c   1.000
_cell.angle_alpha   90.00
_cell.angle_beta   90.00
_cell.angle_gamma   90.00
#
_symmetry.space_group_name_H-M   'P 1'
#
loop_
_entity.id
_entity.type
_entity.pdbx_description
1 polymer ?
#
loop_
_entity_poly.entity_id
_entity_poly.type
_entity_poly.pdbx_seq_one_letter_code
_entity_poly.pdbx_strand_id
1 'polypeptide(L)'
;QLDRLNKTSAVILVGGESDYVAEDSINETERAVALYLDNQEKLLWWYRNISRQDYFVQGWKKHKIYPDFLVAVMDKKDGKNYSKVHVVETKGLHLKNEDTDYKKDVFSLCNKYWTSKDWRDLQMEFGDKEIEFQVIFEDEWRSRINDIVSNN
;
A
#
# COMPACT_ATOMS: atom_id res chain seq x y z
N GLN A 1 -16.91 -10.21 7.50
CA GLN A 1 -16.41 -11.51 6.97
C GLN A 1 -15.97 -11.24 5.55
N LEU A 2 -14.67 -11.13 5.36
CA LEU A 2 -14.07 -11.14 4.03
C LEU A 2 -14.28 -12.55 3.50
N ASP A 3 -15.26 -12.74 2.63
CA ASP A 3 -15.35 -13.97 1.89
C ASP A 3 -14.05 -14.12 1.09
N ARG A 4 -13.34 -15.21 1.36
CA ARG A 4 -12.16 -15.60 0.62
C ARG A 4 -12.61 -15.96 -0.80
N LEU A 5 -12.76 -14.95 -1.61
CA LEU A 5 -12.95 -15.14 -3.04
C LEU A 5 -11.67 -15.75 -3.62
N ASN A 6 -11.88 -16.67 -4.53
CA ASN A 6 -10.87 -17.48 -5.20
C ASN A 6 -9.52 -16.75 -5.32
N LYS A 7 -8.49 -17.37 -4.78
CA LYS A 7 -7.11 -16.88 -4.60
C LYS A 7 -6.39 -16.38 -5.86
N THR A 8 -7.07 -16.25 -6.97
CA THR A 8 -6.42 -15.99 -8.26
C THR A 8 -6.86 -14.71 -8.96
N SER A 9 -7.86 -13.98 -8.49
CA SER A 9 -8.45 -13.00 -9.41
C SER A 9 -8.85 -11.65 -8.85
N ALA A 10 -8.80 -11.37 -7.55
CA ALA A 10 -9.34 -10.09 -7.12
C ALA A 10 -8.76 -9.55 -5.82
N VAL A 11 -8.52 -8.29 -5.82
CA VAL A 11 -8.29 -7.47 -4.63
C VAL A 11 -9.63 -6.87 -4.21
N ILE A 12 -10.02 -7.06 -2.98
CA ILE A 12 -11.29 -6.57 -2.46
C ILE A 12 -11.08 -5.24 -1.75
N LEU A 13 -11.85 -4.25 -2.15
CA LEU A 13 -12.00 -2.98 -1.46
C LEU A 13 -12.80 -3.13 -0.18
N VAL A 14 -12.29 -2.62 0.92
CA VAL A 14 -13.04 -2.48 2.17
C VAL A 14 -13.65 -1.09 2.20
N GLY A 15 -14.96 -0.98 1.97
CA GLY A 15 -15.68 0.26 2.22
C GLY A 15 -16.42 0.91 1.06
N GLY A 16 -16.54 0.26 -0.10
CA GLY A 16 -17.32 0.75 -1.23
C GLY A 16 -17.95 -0.39 -2.03
N GLU A 17 -18.79 -0.08 -3.00
CA GLU A 17 -19.25 -1.05 -3.98
C GLU A 17 -18.03 -1.77 -4.57
N SER A 18 -18.08 -3.10 -4.59
CA SER A 18 -16.96 -3.99 -4.88
C SER A 18 -16.39 -3.78 -6.28
N ASP A 19 -15.37 -2.97 -6.39
CA ASP A 19 -14.57 -2.90 -7.60
C ASP A 19 -13.44 -3.92 -7.53
N TYR A 20 -13.53 -4.93 -8.38
CA TYR A 20 -12.46 -5.91 -8.57
C TYR A 20 -11.45 -5.34 -9.56
N VAL A 21 -10.17 -5.40 -9.22
CA VAL A 21 -9.10 -5.13 -10.18
C VAL A 21 -8.95 -6.36 -11.07
N ALA A 22 -9.10 -6.20 -12.37
CA ALA A 22 -8.90 -7.30 -13.32
C ALA A 22 -7.44 -7.78 -13.27
N GLU A 23 -7.24 -9.11 -13.24
CA GLU A 23 -5.92 -9.73 -13.10
C GLU A 23 -4.93 -9.31 -14.20
N ASP A 24 -5.42 -9.07 -15.40
CA ASP A 24 -4.65 -8.61 -16.57
C ASP A 24 -4.21 -7.13 -16.50
N SER A 25 -4.72 -6.36 -15.53
CA SER A 25 -4.29 -4.99 -15.26
C SER A 25 -3.12 -4.89 -14.25
N ILE A 26 -2.64 -6.01 -13.72
CA ILE A 26 -1.63 -6.10 -12.68
C ILE A 26 -0.36 -6.73 -13.26
N ASN A 27 0.80 -6.12 -13.08
CA ASN A 27 2.05 -6.71 -13.52
C ASN A 27 2.47 -7.91 -12.63
N GLU A 28 3.46 -8.70 -13.09
CA GLU A 28 3.90 -9.91 -12.40
C GLU A 28 4.38 -9.66 -10.97
N THR A 29 5.11 -8.58 -10.73
CA THR A 29 5.58 -8.20 -9.39
C THR A 29 4.42 -7.83 -8.48
N GLU A 30 3.51 -6.98 -8.94
CA GLU A 30 2.31 -6.60 -8.20
C GLU A 30 1.44 -7.82 -7.87
N ARG A 31 1.29 -8.72 -8.83
CA ARG A 31 0.55 -9.99 -8.63
C ARG A 31 1.20 -10.85 -7.57
N ALA A 32 2.53 -11.01 -7.61
CA ALA A 32 3.26 -11.78 -6.62
C ALA A 32 3.13 -11.17 -5.23
N VAL A 33 3.23 -9.85 -5.10
CA VAL A 33 3.01 -9.11 -3.85
C VAL A 33 1.58 -9.31 -3.34
N ALA A 34 0.56 -9.15 -4.20
CA ALA A 34 -0.83 -9.34 -3.83
C ALA A 34 -1.11 -10.74 -3.27
N LEU A 35 -0.66 -11.79 -3.97
CA LEU A 35 -0.80 -13.17 -3.51
C LEU A 35 -0.05 -13.45 -2.21
N TYR A 36 1.09 -12.80 -2.01
CA TYR A 36 1.85 -12.94 -0.77
C TYR A 36 1.16 -12.25 0.39
N LEU A 37 0.62 -11.03 0.19
CA LEU A 37 -0.17 -10.31 1.18
C LEU A 37 -1.41 -11.10 1.60
N ASP A 38 -2.11 -11.71 0.65
CA ASP A 38 -3.32 -12.51 0.91
C ASP A 38 -3.05 -13.75 1.79
N ASN A 39 -1.82 -14.23 1.82
CA ASN A 39 -1.41 -15.36 2.66
C ASN A 39 -0.84 -14.95 4.04
N GLN A 40 -0.78 -13.65 4.37
CA GLN A 40 -0.24 -13.19 5.65
C GLN A 40 -1.33 -13.18 6.73
N GLU A 41 -1.17 -14.02 7.76
CA GLU A 41 -2.13 -14.12 8.87
C GLU A 41 -2.17 -12.87 9.76
N LYS A 42 -1.08 -12.10 9.80
CA LYS A 42 -0.94 -10.90 10.62
C LYS A 42 -1.49 -9.63 9.98
N LEU A 43 -1.95 -9.69 8.73
CA LEU A 43 -2.61 -8.57 8.09
C LEU A 43 -4.05 -8.45 8.57
N LEU A 44 -4.44 -7.23 8.92
CA LEU A 44 -5.84 -6.91 9.17
C LEU A 44 -6.59 -6.74 7.85
N TRP A 45 -5.98 -5.98 6.93
CA TRP A 45 -6.48 -5.79 5.57
C TRP A 45 -5.35 -5.31 4.66
N TRP A 46 -5.53 -5.45 3.38
CA TRP A 46 -4.74 -4.83 2.34
C TRP A 46 -5.63 -4.43 1.15
N TYR A 47 -5.17 -3.46 0.39
CA TYR A 47 -5.92 -2.86 -0.69
C TYR A 47 -5.02 -2.59 -1.89
N ARG A 48 -5.47 -2.96 -3.08
CA ARG A 48 -4.83 -2.60 -4.34
C ARG A 48 -5.38 -1.27 -4.82
N ASN A 49 -4.53 -0.26 -4.80
CA ASN A 49 -4.88 1.09 -5.20
C ASN A 49 -5.04 1.19 -6.73
N ILE A 50 -6.13 1.77 -7.20
CA ILE A 50 -6.41 1.92 -8.63
C ILE A 50 -5.93 3.29 -9.10
N SER A 51 -4.96 3.28 -10.02
CA SER A 51 -4.40 4.50 -10.60
C SER A 51 -5.50 5.37 -11.22
N ARG A 52 -5.45 6.67 -10.93
CA ARG A 52 -6.39 7.72 -11.40
C ARG A 52 -7.81 7.66 -10.84
N GLN A 53 -8.13 6.67 -10.02
CA GLN A 53 -9.45 6.54 -9.38
C GLN A 53 -9.38 6.75 -7.89
N ASP A 54 -8.38 6.14 -7.24
CA ASP A 54 -8.28 6.09 -5.81
C ASP A 54 -7.24 7.06 -5.24
N TYR A 55 -6.61 6.61 -4.15
CA TYR A 55 -5.64 7.37 -3.39
C TYR A 55 -4.41 7.77 -4.21
N PHE A 56 -3.97 9.00 -4.02
CA PHE A 56 -2.74 9.51 -4.63
C PHE A 56 -1.98 10.42 -3.67
N VAL A 57 -0.69 10.54 -3.93
CA VAL A 57 0.19 11.53 -3.29
C VAL A 57 0.55 12.61 -4.30
N GLN A 58 0.40 13.87 -3.92
CA GLN A 58 0.83 15.00 -4.73
C GLN A 58 2.19 15.49 -4.23
N GLY A 59 3.21 15.29 -5.04
CA GLY A 59 4.51 15.92 -4.83
C GLY A 59 4.62 17.28 -5.53
N TRP A 60 5.84 17.72 -5.80
CA TRP A 60 6.13 19.03 -6.45
C TRP A 60 6.06 19.00 -7.99
N LYS A 61 5.95 17.82 -8.59
CA LYS A 61 5.69 17.68 -10.04
C LYS A 61 4.19 17.70 -10.31
N LYS A 62 3.80 18.02 -11.54
CA LYS A 62 2.37 18.08 -11.94
C LYS A 62 1.63 16.76 -11.83
N HIS A 63 2.29 15.65 -12.11
CA HIS A 63 1.65 14.34 -12.10
C HIS A 63 1.52 13.81 -10.66
N LYS A 64 0.41 13.16 -10.41
CA LYS A 64 0.11 12.49 -9.16
C LYS A 64 0.88 11.17 -9.07
N ILE A 65 1.25 10.79 -7.87
CA ILE A 65 1.82 9.48 -7.58
C ILE A 65 0.68 8.60 -7.07
N TYR A 66 0.44 7.48 -7.74
CA TYR A 66 -0.54 6.48 -7.34
C TYR A 66 0.23 5.26 -6.81
N PRO A 67 0.36 5.10 -5.49
CA PRO A 67 0.97 3.90 -4.92
C PRO A 67 0.20 2.64 -5.32
N ASP A 68 0.85 1.49 -5.29
CA ASP A 68 0.22 0.24 -5.70
C ASP A 68 -0.64 -0.39 -4.61
N PHE A 69 -0.18 -0.37 -3.35
CA PHE A 69 -0.84 -1.03 -2.23
C PHE A 69 -0.95 -0.17 -0.98
N LEU A 70 -2.02 -0.39 -0.25
CA LEU A 70 -2.20 0.05 1.13
C LEU A 70 -2.30 -1.21 2.00
N VAL A 71 -1.56 -1.26 3.09
CA VAL A 71 -1.46 -2.46 3.94
C VAL A 71 -1.57 -2.07 5.41
N ALA A 72 -2.48 -2.71 6.14
CA ALA A 72 -2.61 -2.54 7.58
C ALA A 72 -2.31 -3.86 8.30
N VAL A 73 -1.35 -3.83 9.20
CA VAL A 73 -0.94 -4.98 10.01
C VAL A 73 -1.66 -4.95 11.35
N MET A 74 -2.08 -6.10 11.83
CA MET A 74 -2.75 -6.21 13.12
C MET A 74 -1.86 -5.71 14.25
N ASP A 75 -2.44 -4.94 15.17
CA ASP A 75 -1.74 -4.55 16.39
C ASP A 75 -1.47 -5.79 17.26
N LYS A 76 -0.24 -5.90 17.75
CA LYS A 76 0.17 -7.01 18.64
C LYS A 76 -0.62 -7.10 19.95
N LYS A 77 -1.22 -5.98 20.38
CA LYS A 77 -1.93 -5.93 21.67
C LYS A 77 -3.32 -6.51 21.62
N ASP A 78 -4.05 -6.31 20.54
CA ASP A 78 -5.45 -6.72 20.46
C ASP A 78 -5.83 -7.58 19.24
N GLY A 79 -4.99 -7.63 18.22
CA GLY A 79 -5.21 -8.41 17.00
C GLY A 79 -6.44 -8.01 16.18
N LYS A 80 -7.13 -6.94 16.57
CA LYS A 80 -8.38 -6.46 15.92
C LYS A 80 -8.26 -5.05 15.34
N ASN A 81 -7.25 -4.32 15.79
CA ASN A 81 -6.95 -2.97 15.35
C ASN A 81 -5.61 -2.90 14.63
N TYR A 82 -5.34 -1.74 14.06
CA TYR A 82 -4.06 -1.38 13.48
C TYR A 82 -3.67 0.02 13.94
N SER A 83 -2.39 0.25 14.08
CA SER A 83 -1.83 1.56 14.45
C SER A 83 -1.24 2.29 13.26
N LYS A 84 -0.88 1.55 12.21
CA LYS A 84 -0.17 2.06 11.05
C LYS A 84 -0.72 1.51 9.74
N VAL A 85 -0.74 2.35 8.72
CA VAL A 85 -0.98 1.98 7.32
C VAL A 85 0.33 2.12 6.55
N HIS A 86 0.75 1.07 5.87
CA HIS A 86 1.88 1.10 4.95
C HIS A 86 1.38 1.37 3.54
N VAL A 87 1.91 2.42 2.93
CA VAL A 87 1.64 2.81 1.54
C VAL A 87 2.83 2.34 0.71
N VAL A 88 2.58 1.38 -0.18
CA VAL A 88 3.62 0.66 -0.91
C VAL A 88 3.52 0.93 -2.40
N GLU A 89 4.62 1.37 -3.00
CA GLU A 89 4.86 1.45 -4.43
C GLU A 89 5.85 0.36 -4.82
N THR A 90 5.50 -0.51 -5.75
CA THR A 90 6.39 -1.56 -6.26
C THR A 90 7.11 -1.12 -7.53
N LYS A 91 8.36 -1.52 -7.72
CA LYS A 91 9.16 -1.16 -8.89
C LYS A 91 9.99 -2.32 -9.42
N GLY A 92 9.91 -2.54 -10.72
CA GLY A 92 10.85 -3.39 -11.44
C GLY A 92 12.27 -2.82 -11.42
N LEU A 93 13.28 -3.67 -11.41
CA LEU A 93 14.70 -3.24 -11.39
C LEU A 93 15.09 -2.38 -12.58
N HIS A 94 14.51 -2.66 -13.74
CA HIS A 94 14.73 -1.91 -14.98
C HIS A 94 14.12 -0.50 -14.96
N LEU A 95 13.27 -0.19 -13.97
CA LEU A 95 12.61 1.11 -13.82
C LEU A 95 13.30 2.02 -12.77
N LYS A 96 14.55 1.74 -12.44
CA LYS A 96 15.40 2.66 -11.65
C LYS A 96 15.77 3.88 -12.50
N ASN A 97 14.96 4.92 -12.41
CA ASN A 97 15.10 6.16 -13.18
C ASN A 97 14.72 7.36 -12.32
N GLU A 98 14.82 8.55 -12.91
CA GLU A 98 14.48 9.83 -12.23
C GLU A 98 13.05 9.86 -11.66
N ASP A 99 12.08 9.16 -12.24
CA ASP A 99 10.72 9.07 -11.72
C ASP A 99 10.69 8.24 -10.42
N THR A 100 11.48 7.18 -10.35
CA THR A 100 11.60 6.37 -9.13
C THR A 100 12.26 7.17 -8.01
N ASP A 101 13.33 7.90 -8.31
CA ASP A 101 14.01 8.75 -7.32
C ASP A 101 13.08 9.86 -6.84
N TYR A 102 12.33 10.50 -7.73
CA TYR A 102 11.31 11.47 -7.36
C TYR A 102 10.26 10.88 -6.39
N LYS A 103 9.74 9.67 -6.65
CA LYS A 103 8.78 9.01 -5.77
C LYS A 103 9.37 8.72 -4.39
N LYS A 104 10.62 8.24 -4.33
CA LYS A 104 11.36 8.04 -3.08
C LYS A 104 11.51 9.32 -2.28
N ASP A 105 11.88 10.42 -2.94
CA ASP A 105 12.05 11.71 -2.30
C ASP A 105 10.72 12.23 -1.73
N VAL A 106 9.63 12.14 -2.50
CA VAL A 106 8.29 12.52 -2.02
C VAL A 106 7.89 11.66 -0.83
N PHE A 107 8.06 10.34 -0.89
CA PHE A 107 7.71 9.44 0.21
C PHE A 107 8.56 9.68 1.46
N SER A 108 9.85 9.98 1.27
CA SER A 108 10.74 10.34 2.38
C SER A 108 10.29 11.63 3.07
N LEU A 109 9.86 12.64 2.31
CA LEU A 109 9.29 13.86 2.87
C LEU A 109 7.97 13.59 3.59
N CYS A 110 7.09 12.76 3.02
CA CYS A 110 5.87 12.34 3.69
C CYS A 110 6.20 11.68 5.04
N ASN A 111 7.08 10.71 5.08
CA ASN A 111 7.47 10.03 6.31
C ASN A 111 8.06 11.00 7.36
N LYS A 112 8.85 11.98 6.91
CA LYS A 112 9.48 12.97 7.82
C LYS A 112 8.49 13.93 8.45
N TYR A 113 7.49 14.38 7.70
CA TYR A 113 6.63 15.50 8.13
C TYR A 113 5.21 15.05 8.51
N TRP A 114 4.86 13.80 8.30
CA TRP A 114 3.50 13.33 8.42
C TRP A 114 3.04 12.94 9.82
N THR A 115 3.94 12.80 10.76
CA THR A 115 3.67 12.36 12.14
C THR A 115 2.77 13.29 12.96
N SER A 116 2.33 14.44 12.41
CA SER A 116 1.64 15.47 13.18
C SER A 116 0.39 16.08 12.52
N LYS A 117 -0.09 15.53 11.38
CA LYS A 117 -1.25 16.12 10.68
C LYS A 117 -2.51 15.30 10.79
N ASP A 118 -3.64 16.00 10.91
CA ASP A 118 -4.96 15.38 10.87
C ASP A 118 -5.24 14.83 9.45
N TRP A 119 -5.50 13.54 9.36
CA TRP A 119 -5.79 12.82 8.12
C TRP A 119 -7.01 13.35 7.38
N ARG A 120 -7.93 13.99 8.07
CA ARG A 120 -9.10 14.64 7.46
C ARG A 120 -8.71 15.72 6.48
N ASP A 121 -7.59 16.41 6.68
CA ASP A 121 -7.06 17.43 5.78
C ASP A 121 -6.60 16.86 4.43
N LEU A 122 -6.48 15.53 4.35
CA LEU A 122 -5.99 14.80 3.18
C LEU A 122 -7.07 13.95 2.53
N GLN A 123 -8.33 14.10 2.95
CA GLN A 123 -9.44 13.28 2.48
C GLN A 123 -9.24 11.76 2.73
N MET A 124 -8.52 11.41 3.79
CA MET A 124 -8.27 10.03 4.18
C MET A 124 -8.89 9.76 5.55
N GLU A 125 -9.76 8.78 5.62
CA GLU A 125 -10.49 8.41 6.84
C GLU A 125 -9.71 7.42 7.73
N PHE A 126 -8.39 7.56 7.84
CA PHE A 126 -7.59 6.69 8.71
C PHE A 126 -7.52 7.17 10.17
N GLY A 127 -8.20 8.27 10.49
CA GLY A 127 -8.29 8.80 11.85
C GLY A 127 -6.92 9.24 12.38
N ASP A 128 -6.50 8.65 13.49
CA ASP A 128 -5.25 8.91 14.22
C ASP A 128 -4.10 7.95 13.84
N LYS A 129 -4.26 7.18 12.77
CA LYS A 129 -3.29 6.15 12.38
C LYS A 129 -2.02 6.77 11.79
N GLU A 130 -0.90 6.16 12.08
CA GLU A 130 0.36 6.48 11.40
C GLU A 130 0.32 5.99 9.95
N ILE A 131 1.01 6.69 9.06
CA ILE A 131 1.24 6.21 7.70
C ILE A 131 2.74 6.17 7.42
N GLU A 132 3.16 5.11 6.78
CA GLU A 132 4.53 4.93 6.32
C GLU A 132 4.55 4.63 4.82
N PHE A 133 5.29 5.46 4.07
CA PHE A 133 5.42 5.35 2.63
C PHE A 133 6.70 4.62 2.25
N GLN A 134 6.61 3.64 1.35
CA GLN A 134 7.74 2.84 0.92
C GLN A 134 7.73 2.59 -0.59
N VAL A 135 8.91 2.67 -1.21
CA VAL A 135 9.16 2.15 -2.57
C VAL A 135 9.90 0.84 -2.43
N ILE A 136 9.35 -0.23 -2.96
CA ILE A 136 9.88 -1.59 -2.85
C ILE A 136 10.23 -2.12 -4.24
N PHE A 137 11.48 -2.60 -4.41
CA PHE A 137 11.93 -3.20 -5.67
C PHE A 137 11.61 -4.68 -5.78
N GLU A 138 11.54 -5.17 -7.01
CA GLU A 138 11.17 -6.56 -7.32
C GLU A 138 12.15 -7.60 -6.75
N ASP A 139 13.40 -7.23 -6.47
CA ASP A 139 14.40 -8.12 -5.89
C ASP A 139 14.34 -8.17 -4.35
N GLU A 140 13.67 -7.23 -3.70
CA GLU A 140 13.60 -7.13 -2.23
C GLU A 140 12.17 -7.19 -1.67
N TRP A 141 11.14 -7.24 -2.51
CA TRP A 141 9.75 -7.07 -2.06
C TRP A 141 9.35 -8.06 -0.96
N ARG A 142 9.80 -9.31 -1.05
CA ARG A 142 9.44 -10.34 -0.07
C ARG A 142 10.02 -10.04 1.31
N SER A 143 11.30 -9.66 1.36
CA SER A 143 11.96 -9.25 2.59
C SER A 143 11.27 -8.02 3.20
N ARG A 144 10.98 -7.01 2.38
CA ARG A 144 10.34 -5.77 2.82
C ARG A 144 8.92 -5.98 3.34
N ILE A 145 8.12 -6.82 2.68
CA ILE A 145 6.78 -7.17 3.19
C ILE A 145 6.88 -7.95 4.51
N ASN A 146 7.85 -8.86 4.66
CA ASN A 146 8.11 -9.52 5.94
C ASN A 146 8.48 -8.54 7.05
N ASP A 147 9.30 -7.53 6.76
CA ASP A 147 9.65 -6.49 7.71
C ASP A 147 8.40 -5.70 8.14
N ILE A 148 7.53 -5.32 7.19
CA ILE A 148 6.25 -4.66 7.48
C ILE A 148 5.40 -5.51 8.42
N VAL A 149 5.25 -6.80 8.12
CA VAL A 149 4.41 -7.73 8.90
C VAL A 149 4.99 -8.06 10.28
N SER A 150 6.32 -7.98 10.44
CA SER A 150 7.01 -8.39 11.67
C SER A 150 7.23 -7.25 12.66
N ASN A 151 7.34 -6.01 12.19
CA ASN A 151 7.75 -4.85 13.00
C ASN A 151 6.59 -4.05 13.60
N ASN A 152 5.38 -4.50 13.46
CA ASN A 152 4.19 -3.90 14.08
C ASN A 152 3.79 -4.56 15.39
#